data_7c655197b8d7ed5856501d640f7f6747
#
_entry.id   7c655197b8d7ed5856501d640f7f6747
#
_cell.length_a   1.000
_cell.length_b   1.000
_cell.length_c   1.000
_cell.angle_alpha   90.00
_cell.angle_beta   90.00
_cell.angle_gamma   90.00
#
_symmetry.space_group_name_H-M   'P 1'
#
loop_
_entity.id
_entity.type
_entity.pdbx_description
1 polymer ?
#
loop_
_entity_poly.entity_id
_entity_poly.type
_entity_poly.pdbx_seq_one_letter_code
_entity_poly.pdbx_strand_id
1 'polypeptide(L)'
;MYKNIVFDFGGVMVDFDPHKYLIDLFGNRGLEEEVYDLTFGSREWRLLDAGRITRREANERMLERARAVGRGFEVEGVLDDWMSMLRPRRRMQTLVEQLKQRGYCVYYLSNIPEDVLDLLMHRDFEGLFDGGVASCEVKINKPDPRIYQALLDKYHLRADESIFIDDRADNLVAASALGFGIYEMHGVSTLLRSLPTFGVSLH
;
A
#
# COMPACT_ATOMS: atom_id res chain seq x y z
N MET A 1 8.21 -16.46 18.44
CA MET A 1 8.98 -15.19 18.40
C MET A 1 8.96 -14.72 16.94
N TYR A 2 8.61 -13.46 16.69
CA TYR A 2 8.56 -12.93 15.35
C TYR A 2 9.98 -12.75 14.77
N LYS A 3 10.12 -13.11 13.48
CA LYS A 3 11.39 -13.03 12.73
C LYS A 3 11.22 -12.14 11.49
N ASN A 4 9.98 -12.04 10.99
CA ASN A 4 9.66 -11.35 9.75
C ASN A 4 8.76 -10.16 10.03
N ILE A 5 9.06 -9.02 9.44
CA ILE A 5 8.22 -7.82 9.50
C ILE A 5 7.78 -7.51 8.07
N VAL A 6 6.47 -7.45 7.85
CA VAL A 6 5.87 -7.20 6.54
C VAL A 6 5.17 -5.86 6.56
N PHE A 7 5.51 -4.98 5.64
CA PHE A 7 4.96 -3.63 5.54
C PHE A 7 4.08 -3.47 4.30
N ASP A 8 2.93 -2.81 4.45
CA ASP A 8 2.28 -2.19 3.30
C ASP A 8 3.06 -0.95 2.82
N PHE A 9 2.77 -0.44 1.62
CA PHE A 9 3.35 0.81 1.13
C PHE A 9 2.44 1.99 1.43
N GLY A 10 1.24 2.06 0.87
CA GLY A 10 0.31 3.17 1.05
C GLY A 10 -0.06 3.37 2.52
N GLY A 11 -0.04 4.60 3.04
CA GLY A 11 -0.33 4.87 4.45
C GLY A 11 0.71 4.37 5.46
N VAL A 12 1.65 3.52 5.05
CA VAL A 12 2.71 2.94 5.91
C VAL A 12 4.11 3.42 5.53
N MET A 13 4.61 3.01 4.37
CA MET A 13 5.95 3.39 3.88
C MET A 13 5.95 4.70 3.08
N VAL A 14 4.84 5.00 2.42
CA VAL A 14 4.61 6.24 1.68
C VAL A 14 3.31 6.90 2.13
N ASP A 15 3.23 8.22 1.98
CA ASP A 15 1.97 8.92 2.14
C ASP A 15 1.07 8.56 0.95
N PHE A 16 -0.14 8.12 1.25
CA PHE A 16 -1.19 7.87 0.28
C PHE A 16 -2.53 8.12 0.95
N ASP A 17 -3.08 9.32 0.76
CA ASP A 17 -4.38 9.73 1.29
C ASP A 17 -5.17 10.44 0.19
N PRO A 18 -5.84 9.66 -0.68
CA PRO A 18 -6.61 10.22 -1.79
C PRO A 18 -7.69 11.22 -1.38
N HIS A 19 -8.39 10.98 -0.25
CA HIS A 19 -9.42 11.89 0.23
C HIS A 19 -8.83 13.26 0.62
N LYS A 20 -7.72 13.24 1.38
CA LYS A 20 -7.02 14.48 1.72
C LYS A 20 -6.50 15.20 0.47
N TYR A 21 -5.89 14.47 -0.46
CA TYR A 21 -5.39 15.04 -1.71
C TYR A 21 -6.49 15.73 -2.51
N LEU A 22 -7.64 15.07 -2.67
CA LEU A 22 -8.77 15.62 -3.43
C LEU A 22 -9.43 16.80 -2.72
N ILE A 23 -9.57 16.77 -1.39
CA ILE A 23 -10.12 17.91 -0.66
C ILE A 23 -9.18 19.12 -0.68
N ASP A 24 -7.86 18.88 -0.60
CA ASP A 24 -6.87 19.96 -0.73
C ASP A 24 -6.88 20.57 -2.15
N LEU A 25 -7.15 19.75 -3.18
CA LEU A 25 -7.20 20.19 -4.58
C LEU A 25 -8.48 20.99 -4.88
N PHE A 26 -9.64 20.51 -4.44
CA PHE A 26 -10.93 21.06 -4.86
C PHE A 26 -11.58 21.99 -3.83
N GLY A 27 -11.23 21.90 -2.55
CA GLY A 27 -11.87 22.67 -1.47
C GLY A 27 -13.37 22.39 -1.33
N ASN A 28 -13.90 21.34 -1.91
CA ASN A 28 -15.32 21.00 -1.96
C ASN A 28 -15.54 19.51 -1.71
N ARG A 29 -16.20 19.17 -0.61
CA ARG A 29 -16.39 17.78 -0.20
C ARG A 29 -17.26 16.96 -1.14
N GLY A 30 -18.33 17.55 -1.68
CA GLY A 30 -19.19 16.84 -2.64
C GLY A 30 -18.44 16.49 -3.93
N LEU A 31 -17.61 17.42 -4.42
CA LEU A 31 -16.78 17.20 -5.60
C LEU A 31 -15.66 16.18 -5.31
N GLU A 32 -15.07 16.24 -4.14
CA GLU A 32 -14.06 15.27 -3.66
C GLU A 32 -14.62 13.85 -3.68
N GLU A 33 -15.81 13.63 -3.08
CA GLU A 33 -16.47 12.32 -3.04
C GLU A 33 -16.80 11.80 -4.45
N GLU A 34 -17.36 12.65 -5.33
CA GLU A 34 -17.66 12.29 -6.72
C GLU A 34 -16.40 11.90 -7.51
N VAL A 35 -15.32 12.67 -7.39
CA VAL A 35 -14.06 12.39 -8.11
C VAL A 35 -13.36 11.18 -7.52
N TYR A 36 -13.41 10.97 -6.20
CA TYR A 36 -12.90 9.78 -5.56
C TYR A 36 -13.55 8.51 -6.12
N ASP A 37 -14.88 8.48 -6.23
CA ASP A 37 -15.62 7.33 -6.78
C ASP A 37 -15.32 7.07 -8.26
N LEU A 38 -14.98 8.12 -9.00
CA LEU A 38 -14.59 8.01 -10.42
C LEU A 38 -13.12 7.59 -10.61
N THR A 39 -12.27 7.73 -9.59
CA THR A 39 -10.82 7.46 -9.64
C THR A 39 -10.43 6.39 -8.64
N PHE A 40 -9.89 6.75 -7.48
CA PHE A 40 -9.30 5.85 -6.47
C PHE A 40 -10.28 4.82 -5.88
N GLY A 41 -11.58 5.19 -5.76
CA GLY A 41 -12.65 4.29 -5.32
C GLY A 41 -13.20 3.38 -6.43
N SER A 42 -12.80 3.60 -7.69
CA SER A 42 -13.37 2.93 -8.85
C SER A 42 -13.01 1.45 -8.96
N ARG A 43 -13.78 0.72 -9.77
CA ARG A 43 -13.45 -0.66 -10.17
C ARG A 43 -12.16 -0.69 -11.00
N GLU A 44 -11.97 0.30 -11.84
CA GLU A 44 -10.81 0.43 -12.73
C GLU A 44 -9.52 0.56 -11.93
N TRP A 45 -9.53 1.33 -10.83
CA TRP A 45 -8.39 1.45 -9.94
C TRP A 45 -8.02 0.10 -9.31
N ARG A 46 -9.01 -0.64 -8.79
CA ARG A 46 -8.78 -1.98 -8.23
C ARG A 46 -8.25 -2.99 -9.26
N LEU A 47 -8.70 -2.91 -10.52
CA LEU A 47 -8.19 -3.75 -11.61
C LEU A 47 -6.76 -3.38 -11.99
N LEU A 48 -6.43 -2.09 -11.93
CA LEU A 48 -5.09 -1.58 -12.17
C LEU A 48 -4.12 -2.04 -11.07
N ASP A 49 -4.48 -1.89 -9.78
CA ASP A 49 -3.70 -2.40 -8.64
C ASP A 49 -3.44 -3.90 -8.76
N ALA A 50 -4.44 -4.66 -9.22
CA ALA A 50 -4.28 -6.08 -9.48
C ALA A 50 -3.51 -6.38 -10.78
N GLY A 51 -3.02 -5.38 -11.51
CA GLY A 51 -2.33 -5.57 -12.79
C GLY A 51 -3.15 -6.31 -13.85
N ARG A 52 -4.51 -6.22 -13.76
CA ARG A 52 -5.43 -6.87 -14.71
C ARG A 52 -5.75 -5.99 -15.90
N ILE A 53 -5.50 -4.70 -15.80
CA ILE A 53 -5.56 -3.72 -16.87
C ILE A 53 -4.33 -2.81 -16.77
N THR A 54 -3.94 -2.22 -17.87
CA THR A 54 -2.84 -1.24 -17.94
C THR A 54 -3.26 0.11 -17.39
N ARG A 55 -2.27 0.96 -17.02
CA ARG A 55 -2.51 2.37 -16.65
C ARG A 55 -3.32 3.10 -17.70
N ARG A 56 -2.96 2.94 -18.98
CA ARG A 56 -3.66 3.57 -20.09
C ARG A 56 -5.14 3.16 -20.14
N GLU A 57 -5.42 1.85 -20.08
CA GLU A 57 -6.80 1.35 -20.09
C GLU A 57 -7.59 1.81 -18.87
N ALA A 58 -6.98 1.85 -17.69
CA ALA A 58 -7.64 2.36 -16.49
C ALA A 58 -8.01 3.84 -16.65
N ASN A 59 -7.05 4.68 -17.07
CA ASN A 59 -7.27 6.11 -17.26
C ASN A 59 -8.33 6.38 -18.34
N GLU A 60 -8.28 5.70 -19.48
CA GLU A 60 -9.29 5.85 -20.57
C GLU A 60 -10.72 5.55 -20.05
N ARG A 61 -10.90 4.44 -19.32
CA ARG A 61 -12.21 4.04 -18.78
C ARG A 61 -12.71 4.98 -17.68
N MET A 62 -11.83 5.43 -16.78
CA MET A 62 -12.19 6.41 -15.75
C MET A 62 -12.59 7.75 -16.38
N LEU A 63 -11.84 8.24 -17.37
CA LEU A 63 -12.16 9.47 -18.09
C LEU A 63 -13.46 9.37 -18.89
N GLU A 64 -13.75 8.25 -19.55
CA GLU A 64 -15.01 8.03 -20.26
C GLU A 64 -16.21 8.16 -19.31
N ARG A 65 -16.14 7.51 -18.14
CA ARG A 65 -17.18 7.62 -17.10
C ARG A 65 -17.30 9.04 -16.56
N ALA A 66 -16.16 9.70 -16.30
CA ALA A 66 -16.16 11.07 -15.80
C ALA A 66 -16.78 12.06 -16.78
N ARG A 67 -16.49 11.94 -18.08
CA ARG A 67 -17.08 12.77 -19.13
C ARG A 67 -18.59 12.58 -19.23
N ALA A 68 -19.08 11.36 -19.05
CA ALA A 68 -20.53 11.07 -19.09
C ALA A 68 -21.32 11.77 -17.97
N VAL A 69 -20.66 12.13 -16.85
CA VAL A 69 -21.26 12.85 -15.72
C VAL A 69 -20.77 14.30 -15.58
N GLY A 70 -20.04 14.82 -16.58
CA GLY A 70 -19.56 16.20 -16.60
C GLY A 70 -18.37 16.49 -15.69
N ARG A 71 -17.57 15.46 -15.33
CA ARG A 71 -16.38 15.54 -14.45
C ARG A 71 -15.06 15.24 -15.18
N GLY A 72 -15.07 15.31 -16.49
CA GLY A 72 -13.90 14.94 -17.30
C GLY A 72 -12.67 15.78 -16.99
N PHE A 73 -12.82 17.09 -16.77
CA PHE A 73 -11.72 18.00 -16.50
C PHE A 73 -11.06 17.72 -15.14
N GLU A 74 -11.88 17.55 -14.09
CA GLU A 74 -11.41 17.28 -12.74
C GLU A 74 -10.68 15.93 -12.65
N VAL A 75 -11.24 14.89 -13.26
CA VAL A 75 -10.65 13.55 -13.28
C VAL A 75 -9.36 13.52 -14.10
N GLU A 76 -9.30 14.21 -15.26
CA GLU A 76 -8.08 14.31 -16.06
C GLU A 76 -6.93 14.94 -15.24
N GLY A 77 -7.19 16.06 -14.55
CA GLY A 77 -6.20 16.70 -13.69
C GLY A 77 -5.73 15.80 -12.54
N VAL A 78 -6.62 15.03 -11.94
CA VAL A 78 -6.26 14.05 -10.90
C VAL A 78 -5.38 12.94 -11.47
N LEU A 79 -5.74 12.36 -12.62
CA LEU A 79 -5.00 11.26 -13.24
C LEU A 79 -3.60 11.69 -13.69
N ASP A 80 -3.40 12.96 -14.00
CA ASP A 80 -2.10 13.51 -14.40
C ASP A 80 -1.17 13.78 -13.20
N ASP A 81 -1.70 14.17 -12.03
CA ASP A 81 -0.89 14.69 -10.91
C ASP A 81 -0.91 13.84 -9.62
N TRP A 82 -1.82 12.89 -9.45
CA TRP A 82 -2.02 12.16 -8.19
C TRP A 82 -0.75 11.53 -7.59
N MET A 83 0.23 11.15 -8.42
CA MET A 83 1.49 10.59 -7.93
C MET A 83 2.30 11.58 -7.08
N SER A 84 2.01 12.88 -7.17
CA SER A 84 2.63 13.93 -6.35
C SER A 84 2.35 13.75 -4.84
N MET A 85 1.27 13.04 -4.48
CA MET A 85 0.98 12.70 -3.08
C MET A 85 1.88 11.59 -2.52
N LEU A 86 2.52 10.77 -3.39
CA LEU A 86 3.36 9.65 -2.97
C LEU A 86 4.70 10.15 -2.42
N ARG A 87 4.74 10.42 -1.12
CA ARG A 87 5.94 10.87 -0.41
C ARG A 87 6.48 9.78 0.49
N PRO A 88 7.71 9.30 0.25
CA PRO A 88 8.32 8.27 1.11
C PRO A 88 8.50 8.78 2.53
N ARG A 89 8.14 7.95 3.50
CA ARG A 89 8.33 8.25 4.94
C ARG A 89 9.74 7.86 5.38
N ARG A 90 10.69 8.79 5.35
CA ARG A 90 12.10 8.54 5.69
C ARG A 90 12.30 7.83 7.03
N ARG A 91 11.48 8.17 8.06
CA ARG A 91 11.55 7.50 9.36
C ARG A 91 11.17 6.02 9.28
N MET A 92 10.33 5.62 8.33
CA MET A 92 10.03 4.21 8.09
C MET A 92 11.19 3.51 7.38
N GLN A 93 11.86 4.15 6.43
CA GLN A 93 13.07 3.61 5.81
C GLN A 93 14.15 3.34 6.87
N THR A 94 14.42 4.33 7.73
CA THR A 94 15.36 4.16 8.86
C THR A 94 14.94 3.01 9.79
N LEU A 95 13.64 2.85 10.07
CA LEU A 95 13.15 1.73 10.87
C LEU A 95 13.44 0.38 10.20
N VAL A 96 13.20 0.26 8.89
CA VAL A 96 13.51 -0.96 8.14
C VAL A 96 15.00 -1.30 8.21
N GLU A 97 15.87 -0.31 8.01
CA GLU A 97 17.32 -0.49 8.14
C GLU A 97 17.73 -0.99 9.54
N GLN A 98 17.17 -0.39 10.60
CA GLN A 98 17.40 -0.81 11.98
C GLN A 98 16.92 -2.25 12.23
N LEU A 99 15.74 -2.62 11.75
CA LEU A 99 15.22 -3.98 11.87
C LEU A 99 16.16 -5.00 11.19
N LYS A 100 16.61 -4.72 9.98
CA LYS A 100 17.57 -5.58 9.26
C LYS A 100 18.90 -5.71 9.99
N GLN A 101 19.43 -4.62 10.56
CA GLN A 101 20.66 -4.64 11.39
C GLN A 101 20.50 -5.52 12.65
N ARG A 102 19.27 -5.69 13.13
CA ARG A 102 18.94 -6.58 14.26
C ARG A 102 18.63 -8.01 13.86
N GLY A 103 18.74 -8.33 12.58
CA GLY A 103 18.56 -9.70 12.06
C GLY A 103 17.11 -10.07 11.76
N TYR A 104 16.19 -9.09 11.73
CA TYR A 104 14.85 -9.33 11.22
C TYR A 104 14.85 -9.34 9.69
N CYS A 105 14.09 -10.25 9.10
CA CYS A 105 13.79 -10.20 7.67
C CYS A 105 12.64 -9.22 7.42
N VAL A 106 12.77 -8.35 6.42
CA VAL A 106 11.79 -7.31 6.15
C VAL A 106 11.24 -7.44 4.74
N TYR A 107 9.93 -7.55 4.63
CA TYR A 107 9.20 -7.75 3.38
C TYR A 107 8.16 -6.65 3.15
N TYR A 108 7.68 -6.53 1.91
CA TYR A 108 6.49 -5.74 1.61
C TYR A 108 5.33 -6.63 1.12
N LEU A 109 4.10 -6.17 1.34
CA LEU A 109 2.87 -6.75 0.78
C LEU A 109 1.89 -5.63 0.47
N SER A 110 1.74 -5.27 -0.81
CA SER A 110 1.02 -4.05 -1.18
C SER A 110 0.06 -4.25 -2.36
N ASN A 111 -1.09 -3.55 -2.29
CA ASN A 111 -1.93 -3.31 -3.46
C ASN A 111 -1.34 -2.12 -4.22
N ILE A 112 -0.72 -2.38 -5.36
CA ILE A 112 0.03 -1.37 -6.10
C ILE A 112 0.15 -1.74 -7.58
N PRO A 113 -0.05 -0.79 -8.51
CA PRO A 113 0.18 -1.03 -9.93
C PRO A 113 1.68 -1.11 -10.26
N GLU A 114 1.99 -1.77 -11.35
CA GLU A 114 3.37 -2.07 -11.76
C GLU A 114 4.23 -0.81 -11.93
N ASP A 115 3.71 0.21 -12.59
CA ASP A 115 4.42 1.47 -12.84
C ASP A 115 4.76 2.24 -11.55
N VAL A 116 3.90 2.17 -10.54
CA VAL A 116 4.14 2.78 -9.22
C VAL A 116 5.11 1.94 -8.40
N LEU A 117 4.99 0.61 -8.46
CA LEU A 117 5.95 -0.29 -7.82
C LEU A 117 7.36 -0.02 -8.33
N ASP A 118 7.54 0.00 -9.65
CA ASP A 118 8.83 0.27 -10.29
C ASP A 118 9.40 1.63 -9.88
N LEU A 119 8.55 2.67 -9.90
CA LEU A 119 8.94 4.00 -9.47
C LEU A 119 9.46 4.02 -8.03
N LEU A 120 8.70 3.45 -7.08
CA LEU A 120 9.07 3.46 -5.66
C LEU A 120 10.30 2.59 -5.38
N MET A 121 10.39 1.41 -5.99
CA MET A 121 11.53 0.52 -5.79
C MET A 121 12.83 1.13 -6.29
N HIS A 122 12.86 1.75 -7.48
CA HIS A 122 14.07 2.36 -8.02
C HIS A 122 14.44 3.69 -7.36
N ARG A 123 13.44 4.53 -7.02
CA ARG A 123 13.69 5.87 -6.48
C ARG A 123 13.96 5.88 -4.98
N ASP A 124 13.19 5.07 -4.21
CA ASP A 124 13.09 5.24 -2.76
C ASP A 124 13.44 3.99 -1.95
N PHE A 125 13.28 2.78 -2.51
CA PHE A 125 13.35 1.53 -1.76
C PHE A 125 14.36 0.52 -2.31
N GLU A 126 15.28 0.95 -3.19
CA GLU A 126 16.31 0.08 -3.73
C GLU A 126 17.12 -0.61 -2.61
N GLY A 127 17.13 -1.93 -2.59
CA GLY A 127 17.85 -2.74 -1.59
C GLY A 127 17.30 -2.66 -0.15
N LEU A 128 16.20 -1.93 0.08
CA LEU A 128 15.65 -1.74 1.42
C LEU A 128 15.01 -3.01 1.98
N PHE A 129 14.22 -3.73 1.17
CA PHE A 129 13.51 -4.95 1.56
C PHE A 129 14.29 -6.21 1.18
N ASP A 130 14.09 -7.32 1.92
CA ASP A 130 14.60 -8.64 1.57
C ASP A 130 13.74 -9.30 0.47
N GLY A 131 12.57 -8.72 0.20
CA GLY A 131 11.66 -9.10 -0.86
C GLY A 131 10.24 -8.64 -0.59
N GLY A 132 9.29 -9.18 -1.34
CA GLY A 132 7.87 -8.88 -1.15
C GLY A 132 6.97 -9.41 -2.23
N VAL A 133 5.69 -9.09 -2.11
CA VAL A 133 4.66 -9.40 -3.10
C VAL A 133 3.82 -8.15 -3.36
N ALA A 134 3.69 -7.80 -4.62
CA ALA A 134 2.79 -6.76 -5.10
C ALA A 134 1.55 -7.39 -5.76
N SER A 135 0.40 -6.77 -5.58
CA SER A 135 -0.87 -7.23 -6.18
C SER A 135 -0.80 -7.34 -7.70
N CYS A 136 -0.07 -6.42 -8.36
CA CYS A 136 0.11 -6.43 -9.82
C CYS A 136 0.89 -7.64 -10.31
N GLU A 137 1.79 -8.22 -9.50
CA GLU A 137 2.55 -9.44 -9.86
C GLU A 137 1.67 -10.69 -9.82
N VAL A 138 0.88 -10.84 -8.75
CA VAL A 138 0.06 -12.05 -8.50
C VAL A 138 -1.38 -11.94 -9.00
N LYS A 139 -1.78 -10.76 -9.52
CA LYS A 139 -3.12 -10.45 -10.05
C LYS A 139 -4.25 -10.54 -9.00
N ILE A 140 -3.90 -10.35 -7.73
CA ILE A 140 -4.78 -10.48 -6.57
C ILE A 140 -4.53 -9.31 -5.62
N ASN A 141 -5.59 -8.64 -5.17
CA ASN A 141 -5.52 -7.57 -4.17
C ASN A 141 -5.77 -8.10 -2.75
N LYS A 142 -5.12 -7.47 -1.75
CA LYS A 142 -5.59 -7.53 -0.37
C LYS A 142 -7.04 -7.00 -0.33
N PRO A 143 -7.93 -7.54 0.51
CA PRO A 143 -7.71 -8.52 1.57
C PRO A 143 -7.90 -10.00 1.16
N ASP A 144 -7.81 -10.35 -0.12
CA ASP A 144 -7.92 -11.76 -0.52
C ASP A 144 -6.81 -12.60 0.13
N PRO A 145 -7.15 -13.69 0.87
CA PRO A 145 -6.16 -14.48 1.60
C PRO A 145 -5.05 -15.06 0.72
N ARG A 146 -5.30 -15.25 -0.58
CA ARG A 146 -4.33 -15.81 -1.52
C ARG A 146 -3.10 -14.93 -1.72
N ILE A 147 -3.20 -13.60 -1.57
CA ILE A 147 -2.03 -12.72 -1.71
C ILE A 147 -1.07 -12.88 -0.51
N TYR A 148 -1.60 -13.09 0.70
CA TYR A 148 -0.80 -13.37 1.89
C TYR A 148 -0.13 -14.74 1.78
N GLN A 149 -0.88 -15.74 1.30
CA GLN A 149 -0.32 -17.07 1.05
C GLN A 149 0.79 -17.03 0.01
N ALA A 150 0.64 -16.23 -1.05
CA ALA A 150 1.70 -16.04 -2.06
C ALA A 150 2.99 -15.48 -1.45
N LEU A 151 2.91 -14.57 -0.47
CA LEU A 151 4.08 -14.06 0.25
C LEU A 151 4.72 -15.18 1.09
N LEU A 152 3.91 -15.93 1.85
CA LEU A 152 4.40 -17.03 2.69
C LEU A 152 5.11 -18.09 1.85
N ASP A 153 4.52 -18.49 0.73
CA ASP A 153 5.06 -19.52 -0.16
C ASP A 153 6.35 -19.05 -0.86
N LYS A 154 6.35 -17.81 -1.39
CA LYS A 154 7.48 -17.24 -2.15
C LYS A 154 8.77 -17.18 -1.33
N TYR A 155 8.66 -16.88 -0.04
CA TYR A 155 9.81 -16.70 0.85
C TYR A 155 9.92 -17.78 1.94
N HIS A 156 9.10 -18.81 1.89
CA HIS A 156 9.05 -19.91 2.87
C HIS A 156 8.84 -19.40 4.30
N LEU A 157 7.95 -18.41 4.46
CA LEU A 157 7.66 -17.79 5.75
C LEU A 157 6.59 -18.56 6.51
N ARG A 158 6.61 -18.39 7.83
CA ARG A 158 5.54 -18.84 8.72
C ARG A 158 4.73 -17.61 9.17
N ALA A 159 3.41 -17.69 9.08
CA ALA A 159 2.54 -16.59 9.49
C ALA A 159 2.70 -16.25 10.98
N ASP A 160 2.82 -17.27 11.85
CA ASP A 160 2.99 -17.14 13.30
C ASP A 160 4.38 -16.59 13.73
N GLU A 161 5.32 -16.47 12.78
CA GLU A 161 6.62 -15.81 12.95
C GLU A 161 6.69 -14.44 12.21
N SER A 162 5.58 -13.96 11.68
CA SER A 162 5.50 -12.76 10.84
C SER A 162 4.52 -11.74 11.41
N ILE A 163 4.90 -10.45 11.43
CA ILE A 163 4.02 -9.33 11.78
C ILE A 163 3.68 -8.59 10.49
N PHE A 164 2.39 -8.36 10.24
CA PHE A 164 1.93 -7.53 9.14
C PHE A 164 1.49 -6.15 9.65
N ILE A 165 2.02 -5.10 9.03
CA ILE A 165 1.78 -3.69 9.37
C ILE A 165 1.08 -3.03 8.19
N ASP A 166 -0.16 -2.61 8.40
CA ASP A 166 -1.03 -2.04 7.36
C ASP A 166 -1.94 -0.97 8.01
N ASP A 167 -2.42 0.01 7.27
CA ASP A 167 -3.31 1.07 7.76
C ASP A 167 -4.80 0.71 7.61
N ARG A 168 -5.11 -0.43 6.98
CA ARG A 168 -6.48 -0.87 6.69
C ARG A 168 -6.87 -2.08 7.55
N ALA A 169 -7.91 -1.91 8.35
CA ALA A 169 -8.41 -2.96 9.23
C ALA A 169 -8.84 -4.25 8.50
N ASP A 170 -9.46 -4.14 7.32
CA ASP A 170 -9.87 -5.29 6.51
C ASP A 170 -8.67 -6.16 6.06
N ASN A 171 -7.55 -5.54 5.70
CA ASN A 171 -6.31 -6.24 5.37
C ASN A 171 -5.74 -6.97 6.59
N LEU A 172 -5.77 -6.32 7.76
CA LEU A 172 -5.27 -6.89 9.01
C LEU A 172 -6.12 -8.08 9.47
N VAL A 173 -7.45 -7.99 9.33
CA VAL A 173 -8.36 -9.10 9.65
C VAL A 173 -8.05 -10.33 8.80
N ALA A 174 -7.81 -10.15 7.49
CA ALA A 174 -7.45 -11.25 6.60
C ALA A 174 -6.08 -11.88 6.95
N ALA A 175 -5.08 -11.06 7.28
CA ALA A 175 -3.77 -11.54 7.73
C ALA A 175 -3.85 -12.30 9.06
N SER A 176 -4.61 -11.77 10.04
CA SER A 176 -4.83 -12.40 11.34
C SER A 176 -5.48 -13.78 11.23
N ALA A 177 -6.44 -13.94 10.30
CA ALA A 177 -7.09 -15.22 10.03
C ALA A 177 -6.11 -16.31 9.53
N LEU A 178 -4.97 -15.91 8.96
CA LEU A 178 -3.89 -16.79 8.52
C LEU A 178 -2.82 -17.01 9.60
N GLY A 179 -2.93 -16.34 10.75
CA GLY A 179 -2.01 -16.48 11.88
C GLY A 179 -0.90 -15.45 11.96
N PHE A 180 -0.92 -14.39 11.14
CA PHE A 180 0.01 -13.27 11.30
C PHE A 180 -0.24 -12.53 12.63
N GLY A 181 0.85 -12.06 13.28
CA GLY A 181 0.73 -10.91 14.16
C GLY A 181 0.36 -9.68 13.34
N ILE A 182 -0.48 -8.82 13.87
CA ILE A 182 -0.97 -7.65 13.13
C ILE A 182 -0.73 -6.35 13.89
N TYR A 183 -0.46 -5.28 13.16
CA TYR A 183 -0.36 -3.94 13.71
C TYR A 183 -1.04 -2.92 12.77
N GLU A 184 -2.05 -2.21 13.28
CA GLU A 184 -2.69 -1.12 12.56
C GLU A 184 -1.86 0.16 12.63
N MET A 185 -1.50 0.69 11.47
CA MET A 185 -0.59 1.83 11.37
C MET A 185 -1.29 3.14 11.64
N HIS A 186 -1.02 3.74 12.81
CA HIS A 186 -1.49 5.08 13.20
C HIS A 186 -0.38 6.14 13.21
N GLY A 187 0.86 5.74 12.92
CA GLY A 187 2.03 6.63 12.86
C GLY A 187 3.30 5.99 13.37
N VAL A 188 4.42 6.48 12.87
CA VAL A 188 5.76 5.90 13.14
C VAL A 188 6.09 5.87 14.64
N SER A 189 5.79 6.97 15.37
CA SER A 189 6.09 7.05 16.81
C SER A 189 5.28 6.06 17.64
N THR A 190 4.04 5.75 17.22
CA THR A 190 3.19 4.76 17.88
C THR A 190 3.68 3.36 17.57
N LEU A 191 4.05 3.08 16.32
CA LEU A 191 4.64 1.80 15.92
C LEU A 191 5.90 1.51 16.72
N LEU A 192 6.85 2.45 16.81
CA LEU A 192 8.11 2.28 17.57
C LEU A 192 7.87 1.92 19.04
N ARG A 193 6.84 2.49 19.68
CA ARG A 193 6.47 2.15 21.06
C ARG A 193 5.84 0.76 21.18
N SER A 194 5.17 0.29 20.13
CA SER A 194 4.45 -0.99 20.13
C SER A 194 5.35 -2.19 19.76
N LEU A 195 6.41 -2.01 18.98
CA LEU A 195 7.31 -3.11 18.58
C LEU A 195 7.81 -3.97 19.76
N PRO A 196 8.20 -3.42 20.91
CA PRO A 196 8.62 -4.23 22.07
C PRO A 196 7.51 -5.14 22.60
N THR A 197 6.23 -4.79 22.47
CA THR A 197 5.11 -5.64 22.91
C THR A 197 4.98 -6.92 22.07
N PHE A 198 5.50 -6.88 20.86
CA PHE A 198 5.65 -8.05 19.98
C PHE A 198 6.98 -8.81 20.19
N GLY A 199 7.79 -8.37 21.14
CA GLY A 199 9.14 -8.92 21.33
C GLY A 199 10.14 -8.51 20.25
N VAL A 200 9.85 -7.43 19.49
CA VAL A 200 10.72 -6.84 18.47
C VAL A 200 11.55 -5.74 19.13
N SER A 201 12.87 -5.91 19.20
CA SER A 201 13.80 -4.96 19.82
C SER A 201 14.62 -4.23 18.77
N LEU A 202 14.77 -2.92 18.97
CA LEU A 202 15.66 -2.05 18.19
C LEU A 202 16.95 -1.67 18.95
N HIS A 203 17.12 -2.19 20.19
CA HIS A 203 18.27 -1.90 21.06
C HIS A 203 19.17 -3.11 21.25
#